data_2c789867a20446e564ba3fd2051a962b
#
_entry.id   2c789867a20446e564ba3fd2051a962b
#
_cell.length_a   1.000
_cell.length_b   1.000
_cell.length_c   1.000
_cell.angle_alpha   90.00
_cell.angle_beta   90.00
_cell.angle_gamma   90.00
#
_symmetry.space_group_name_H-M   'P 1'
#
loop_
_entity.id
_entity.type
_entity.pdbx_description
1 polymer ?
#
loop_
_entity_poly.entity_id
_entity_poly.type
_entity_poly.pdbx_seq_one_letter_code
_entity_poly.pdbx_strand_id
1 'polypeptide(L)'
;VGYNTDIIGLKKCLEARKIKIEGKTVVLAGAGGAANSAAMLAGEEKAGQLIIVNRTAKKAENLAERVRKYYPINVKVMDYCSITNIENPDIFIQTTSVGMGNDIDGTPVSNPQFFDNVKIVVDIIYTPWETRLMREAAEHGAQTVNGFDMLFYQGLASFEIWHDIKVDSKRAEALKNELSKFYLGSKPM
;
A
#
# COMPACT_ATOMS: atom_id res chain seq x y z
N VAL A 1 -18.99 7.77 16.50
CA VAL A 1 -18.19 6.59 16.08
C VAL A 1 -17.19 7.04 15.03
N GLY A 2 -15.93 6.67 15.19
CA GLY A 2 -14.89 6.94 14.20
C GLY A 2 -14.68 5.74 13.28
N TYR A 3 -14.41 6.00 12.00
CA TYR A 3 -14.15 4.98 10.99
C TYR A 3 -12.78 5.22 10.36
N ASN A 4 -12.03 4.16 10.06
CA ASN A 4 -10.81 4.25 9.27
C ASN A 4 -11.10 3.78 7.83
N THR A 5 -11.38 4.75 6.95
CA THR A 5 -11.71 4.45 5.55
C THR A 5 -10.50 4.07 4.71
N ASP A 6 -9.28 4.38 5.14
CA ASP A 6 -8.05 3.95 4.44
C ASP A 6 -7.89 2.43 4.48
N ILE A 7 -8.20 1.78 5.63
CA ILE A 7 -8.20 0.32 5.73
C ILE A 7 -9.21 -0.27 4.74
N ILE A 8 -10.42 0.29 4.70
CA ILE A 8 -11.47 -0.16 3.77
C ILE A 8 -11.01 0.02 2.31
N GLY A 9 -10.42 1.17 2.01
CA GLY A 9 -9.90 1.49 0.67
C GLY A 9 -8.82 0.52 0.21
N LEU A 10 -7.82 0.29 1.05
CA LEU A 10 -6.72 -0.63 0.73
C LEU A 10 -7.23 -2.07 0.60
N LYS A 11 -8.10 -2.53 1.51
CA LYS A 11 -8.70 -3.87 1.44
C LYS A 11 -9.45 -4.07 0.12
N LYS A 12 -10.34 -3.15 -0.25
CA LYS A 12 -11.07 -3.22 -1.52
C LYS A 12 -10.15 -3.14 -2.75
N CYS A 13 -9.08 -2.35 -2.69
CA CYS A 13 -8.07 -2.27 -3.74
C CYS A 13 -7.40 -3.64 -3.97
N LEU A 14 -7.01 -4.35 -2.91
CA LEU A 14 -6.40 -5.67 -2.99
C LEU A 14 -7.40 -6.74 -3.46
N GLU A 15 -8.63 -6.73 -2.92
CA GLU A 15 -9.71 -7.65 -3.29
C GLU A 15 -10.06 -7.55 -4.79
N ALA A 16 -10.16 -6.33 -5.34
CA ALA A 16 -10.43 -6.09 -6.75
C ALA A 16 -9.38 -6.73 -7.68
N ARG A 17 -8.16 -6.93 -7.19
CA ARG A 17 -7.05 -7.57 -7.91
C ARG A 17 -6.79 -9.00 -7.48
N LYS A 18 -7.66 -9.57 -6.64
CA LYS A 18 -7.56 -10.93 -6.10
C LYS A 18 -6.24 -11.16 -5.32
N ILE A 19 -5.70 -10.10 -4.74
CA ILE A 19 -4.49 -10.15 -3.90
C ILE A 19 -4.91 -10.53 -2.48
N LYS A 20 -4.31 -11.59 -1.95
CA LYS A 20 -4.53 -12.08 -0.57
C LYS A 20 -3.28 -11.87 0.26
N ILE A 21 -3.48 -11.34 1.46
CA ILE A 21 -2.41 -11.12 2.45
C ILE A 21 -2.20 -12.36 3.35
N GLU A 22 -3.22 -13.18 3.54
CA GLU A 22 -3.20 -14.31 4.45
C GLU A 22 -1.98 -15.22 4.22
N GLY A 23 -1.22 -15.48 5.28
CA GLY A 23 -0.03 -16.31 5.27
C GLY A 23 1.18 -15.73 4.51
N LYS A 24 1.10 -14.50 3.97
CA LYS A 24 2.15 -13.88 3.15
C LYS A 24 3.16 -13.10 3.98
N THR A 25 4.38 -12.97 3.45
CA THR A 25 5.38 -12.02 3.94
C THR A 25 5.11 -10.66 3.30
N VAL A 26 4.68 -9.71 4.12
CA VAL A 26 4.40 -8.32 3.73
C VAL A 26 5.52 -7.42 4.19
N VAL A 27 6.14 -6.69 3.28
CA VAL A 27 7.11 -5.63 3.56
C VAL A 27 6.41 -4.29 3.43
N LEU A 28 6.40 -3.51 4.48
CA LEU A 28 5.75 -2.21 4.56
C LEU A 28 6.80 -1.09 4.66
N ALA A 29 6.92 -0.28 3.63
CA ALA A 29 7.77 0.90 3.61
C ALA A 29 7.02 2.12 4.14
N GLY A 30 7.44 2.63 5.29
CA GLY A 30 6.86 3.77 5.97
C GLY A 30 6.26 3.45 7.34
N ALA A 31 6.01 4.51 8.14
CA ALA A 31 5.37 4.43 9.46
C ALA A 31 4.49 5.67 9.73
N GLY A 32 3.87 6.22 8.67
CA GLY A 32 2.92 7.32 8.71
C GLY A 32 1.46 6.85 8.85
N GLY A 33 0.51 7.74 8.53
CA GLY A 33 -0.93 7.44 8.61
C GLY A 33 -1.35 6.26 7.74
N ALA A 34 -1.00 6.29 6.46
CA ALA A 34 -1.31 5.19 5.54
C ALA A 34 -0.58 3.89 5.90
N ALA A 35 0.67 3.98 6.43
CA ALA A 35 1.37 2.81 6.96
C ALA A 35 0.63 2.18 8.14
N ASN A 36 0.03 2.98 9.02
CA ASN A 36 -0.81 2.46 10.10
C ASN A 36 -1.98 1.64 9.54
N SER A 37 -2.68 2.17 8.53
CA SER A 37 -3.81 1.48 7.90
C SER A 37 -3.37 0.17 7.22
N ALA A 38 -2.25 0.18 6.49
CA ALA A 38 -1.70 -1.01 5.85
C ALA A 38 -1.23 -2.07 6.86
N ALA A 39 -0.57 -1.65 7.95
CA ALA A 39 -0.11 -2.55 9.00
C ALA A 39 -1.26 -3.22 9.76
N MET A 40 -2.34 -2.45 10.07
CA MET A 40 -3.53 -3.00 10.71
C MET A 40 -4.26 -3.97 9.79
N LEU A 41 -4.37 -3.64 8.49
CA LEU A 41 -4.93 -4.55 7.49
C LEU A 41 -4.13 -5.85 7.38
N ALA A 42 -2.79 -5.78 7.39
CA ALA A 42 -1.93 -6.97 7.40
C ALA A 42 -2.20 -7.86 8.62
N GLY A 43 -2.45 -7.27 9.78
CA GLY A 43 -2.84 -7.98 11.00
C GLY A 43 -4.23 -8.61 10.88
N GLU A 44 -5.23 -7.85 10.43
CA GLU A 44 -6.62 -8.29 10.24
C GLU A 44 -6.71 -9.46 9.23
N GLU A 45 -5.98 -9.34 8.12
CA GLU A 45 -5.92 -10.34 7.05
C GLU A 45 -4.90 -11.48 7.34
N LYS A 46 -4.38 -11.58 8.57
CA LYS A 46 -3.52 -12.67 9.05
C LYS A 46 -2.27 -12.89 8.18
N ALA A 47 -1.53 -11.83 7.91
CA ALA A 47 -0.22 -11.96 7.29
C ALA A 47 0.65 -12.98 8.05
N GLY A 48 1.40 -13.80 7.34
CA GLY A 48 2.36 -14.72 7.97
C GLY A 48 3.50 -13.98 8.67
N GLN A 49 3.95 -12.88 8.03
CA GLN A 49 4.92 -11.95 8.60
C GLN A 49 4.67 -10.54 8.07
N LEU A 50 4.81 -9.54 8.95
CA LEU A 50 4.88 -8.12 8.59
C LEU A 50 6.27 -7.58 8.91
N ILE A 51 6.97 -7.03 7.93
CA ILE A 51 8.26 -6.39 8.09
C ILE A 51 8.09 -4.91 7.83
N ILE A 52 8.25 -4.08 8.85
CA ILE A 52 8.11 -2.62 8.74
C ILE A 52 9.49 -2.02 8.52
N VAL A 53 9.64 -1.31 7.40
CA VAL A 53 10.88 -0.61 7.04
C VAL A 53 10.63 0.88 7.09
N ASN A 54 11.40 1.61 7.90
CA ASN A 54 11.24 3.06 8.02
C ASN A 54 12.55 3.74 8.42
N ARG A 55 12.79 4.94 7.87
CA ARG A 55 13.96 5.77 8.18
C ARG A 55 14.10 6.08 9.69
N THR A 56 12.98 6.27 10.38
CA THR A 56 12.95 6.53 11.82
C THR A 56 12.55 5.26 12.55
N ALA A 57 13.53 4.54 13.11
CA ALA A 57 13.31 3.26 13.81
C ALA A 57 12.24 3.36 14.91
N LYS A 58 12.24 4.43 15.72
CA LYS A 58 11.24 4.62 16.78
C LYS A 58 9.80 4.66 16.27
N LYS A 59 9.55 5.27 15.09
CA LYS A 59 8.20 5.29 14.48
C LYS A 59 7.77 3.91 14.02
N ALA A 60 8.70 3.15 13.42
CA ALA A 60 8.45 1.77 13.00
C ALA A 60 8.15 0.86 14.19
N GLU A 61 8.94 0.97 15.28
CA GLU A 61 8.71 0.15 16.48
C GLU A 61 7.38 0.48 17.16
N ASN A 62 7.02 1.76 17.29
CA ASN A 62 5.71 2.14 17.82
C ASN A 62 4.55 1.57 16.99
N LEU A 63 4.72 1.49 15.67
CA LEU A 63 3.73 0.86 14.79
C LEU A 63 3.70 -0.66 14.98
N ALA A 64 4.87 -1.31 15.06
CA ALA A 64 5.00 -2.73 15.30
C ALA A 64 4.38 -3.16 16.64
N GLU A 65 4.66 -2.42 17.73
CA GLU A 65 4.06 -2.64 19.05
C GLU A 65 2.54 -2.58 18.98
N ARG A 66 1.99 -1.61 18.23
CA ARG A 66 0.55 -1.47 18.05
C ARG A 66 -0.04 -2.68 17.33
N VAL A 67 0.59 -3.17 16.25
CA VAL A 67 0.11 -4.35 15.54
C VAL A 67 0.17 -5.59 16.44
N ARG A 68 1.30 -5.84 17.11
CA ARG A 68 1.49 -6.96 18.06
C ARG A 68 0.46 -6.97 19.19
N LYS A 69 -0.02 -5.79 19.61
CA LYS A 69 -1.03 -5.66 20.67
C LYS A 69 -2.40 -6.20 20.25
N TYR A 70 -2.76 -6.06 18.98
CA TYR A 70 -4.10 -6.40 18.50
C TYR A 70 -4.16 -7.68 17.66
N TYR A 71 -3.04 -8.08 17.06
CA TYR A 71 -3.00 -9.20 16.11
C TYR A 71 -1.86 -10.17 16.41
N PRO A 72 -2.14 -11.49 16.42
CA PRO A 72 -1.15 -12.53 16.71
C PRO A 72 -0.32 -12.88 15.46
N ILE A 73 0.28 -11.89 14.80
CA ILE A 73 1.15 -12.09 13.65
C ILE A 73 2.61 -11.78 13.98
N ASN A 74 3.53 -12.35 13.21
CA ASN A 74 4.96 -12.05 13.37
C ASN A 74 5.27 -10.66 12.79
N VAL A 75 5.73 -9.72 13.63
CA VAL A 75 6.09 -8.36 13.20
C VAL A 75 7.55 -8.09 13.48
N LYS A 76 8.31 -7.72 12.44
CA LYS A 76 9.70 -7.29 12.52
C LYS A 76 9.84 -5.83 12.10
N VAL A 77 10.85 -5.16 12.62
CA VAL A 77 11.27 -3.82 12.20
C VAL A 77 12.67 -3.90 11.64
N MET A 78 12.88 -3.25 10.51
CA MET A 78 14.20 -3.17 9.86
C MET A 78 14.42 -1.75 9.35
N ASP A 79 15.69 -1.38 9.17
CA ASP A 79 16.03 -0.14 8.48
C ASP A 79 16.09 -0.34 6.94
N TYR A 80 16.10 0.77 6.20
CA TYR A 80 16.13 0.72 4.74
C TYR A 80 17.40 0.08 4.16
N CYS A 81 18.55 0.19 4.86
CA CYS A 81 19.79 -0.38 4.38
C CYS A 81 19.73 -1.91 4.34
N SER A 82 18.84 -2.49 5.14
CA SER A 82 18.68 -3.95 5.26
C SER A 82 17.56 -4.53 4.39
N ILE A 83 16.87 -3.71 3.58
CA ILE A 83 15.71 -4.16 2.79
C ILE A 83 16.07 -5.29 1.82
N THR A 84 17.25 -5.27 1.23
CA THR A 84 17.75 -6.29 0.31
C THR A 84 18.07 -7.63 0.98
N ASN A 85 18.15 -7.64 2.32
CA ASN A 85 18.38 -8.85 3.10
C ASN A 85 17.07 -9.58 3.46
N ILE A 86 15.91 -9.05 3.01
CA ILE A 86 14.61 -9.68 3.26
C ILE A 86 14.45 -10.83 2.28
N GLU A 87 14.36 -12.05 2.83
CA GLU A 87 14.18 -13.25 2.03
C GLU A 87 12.69 -13.45 1.67
N ASN A 88 12.44 -13.72 0.38
CA ASN A 88 11.14 -14.11 -0.17
C ASN A 88 9.95 -13.21 0.24
N PRO A 89 10.03 -11.88 0.03
CA PRO A 89 8.89 -11.01 0.25
C PRO A 89 7.80 -11.29 -0.80
N ASP A 90 6.58 -11.59 -0.36
CA ASP A 90 5.46 -11.80 -1.29
C ASP A 90 4.88 -10.47 -1.77
N ILE A 91 4.70 -9.51 -0.83
CA ILE A 91 4.03 -8.24 -1.09
C ILE A 91 4.88 -7.11 -0.51
N PHE A 92 5.17 -6.12 -1.33
CA PHE A 92 5.78 -4.85 -0.90
C PHE A 92 4.73 -3.73 -0.96
N ILE A 93 4.52 -3.03 0.15
CA ILE A 93 3.57 -1.90 0.22
C ILE A 93 4.35 -0.62 0.51
N GLN A 94 4.38 0.29 -0.44
CA GLN A 94 4.97 1.62 -0.35
C GLN A 94 3.95 2.60 0.21
N THR A 95 4.28 3.26 1.33
CA THR A 95 3.43 4.25 1.99
C THR A 95 4.16 5.55 2.35
N THR A 96 5.35 5.76 1.79
CA THR A 96 6.10 7.01 1.96
C THR A 96 5.74 8.02 0.87
N SER A 97 6.24 9.25 0.98
CA SER A 97 6.10 10.27 -0.06
C SER A 97 7.19 10.23 -1.13
N VAL A 98 8.11 9.26 -1.08
CA VAL A 98 9.17 9.09 -2.08
C VAL A 98 8.57 8.62 -3.39
N GLY A 99 8.80 9.34 -4.48
CA GLY A 99 8.20 9.09 -5.78
C GLY A 99 7.01 10.01 -6.11
N MET A 100 6.73 11.06 -5.28
CA MET A 100 5.70 12.05 -5.56
C MET A 100 6.17 13.49 -5.32
N GLY A 101 5.50 14.45 -5.96
CA GLY A 101 5.77 15.87 -5.78
C GLY A 101 7.18 16.26 -6.22
N ASN A 102 7.95 16.86 -5.32
CA ASN A 102 9.32 17.32 -5.61
C ASN A 102 10.35 16.16 -5.73
N ASP A 103 9.98 14.94 -5.35
CA ASP A 103 10.82 13.74 -5.40
C ASP A 103 10.24 12.68 -6.34
N ILE A 104 9.74 13.12 -7.49
CA ILE A 104 8.98 12.28 -8.44
C ILE A 104 9.82 11.12 -9.02
N ASP A 105 11.13 11.31 -9.15
CA ASP A 105 12.08 10.29 -9.62
C ASP A 105 12.69 9.47 -8.48
N GLY A 106 12.26 9.71 -7.25
CA GLY A 106 12.71 8.98 -6.07
C GLY A 106 12.16 7.56 -6.02
N THR A 107 12.91 6.67 -5.39
CA THR A 107 12.45 5.32 -5.01
C THR A 107 12.91 4.98 -3.59
N PRO A 108 12.05 4.37 -2.77
CA PRO A 108 12.46 3.94 -1.43
C PRO A 108 13.37 2.70 -1.45
N VAL A 109 13.50 2.04 -2.59
CA VAL A 109 14.33 0.85 -2.76
C VAL A 109 15.52 1.21 -3.63
N SER A 110 16.71 1.30 -3.02
CA SER A 110 17.93 1.71 -3.71
C SER A 110 18.53 0.64 -4.64
N ASN A 111 18.23 -0.63 -4.40
CA ASN A 111 18.68 -1.74 -5.24
C ASN A 111 17.47 -2.47 -5.83
N PRO A 112 17.18 -2.31 -7.13
CA PRO A 112 16.02 -2.93 -7.77
C PRO A 112 16.06 -4.47 -7.82
N GLN A 113 17.21 -5.12 -7.63
CA GLN A 113 17.32 -6.58 -7.49
C GLN A 113 16.49 -7.12 -6.30
N PHE A 114 16.11 -6.26 -5.34
CA PHE A 114 15.14 -6.61 -4.30
C PHE A 114 13.84 -7.16 -4.90
N PHE A 115 13.43 -6.64 -6.04
CA PHE A 115 12.17 -7.03 -6.70
C PHE A 115 12.22 -8.39 -7.40
N ASP A 116 13.40 -9.00 -7.61
CA ASP A 116 13.50 -10.36 -8.19
C ASP A 116 12.69 -11.40 -7.41
N ASN A 117 12.48 -11.15 -6.10
CA ASN A 117 11.75 -12.05 -5.20
C ASN A 117 10.38 -11.52 -4.78
N VAL A 118 10.00 -10.28 -5.16
CA VAL A 118 8.72 -9.68 -4.82
C VAL A 118 7.68 -10.02 -5.89
N LYS A 119 6.55 -10.59 -5.48
CA LYS A 119 5.48 -10.93 -6.42
C LYS A 119 4.55 -9.75 -6.72
N ILE A 120 4.31 -8.91 -5.71
CA ILE A 120 3.33 -7.82 -5.79
C ILE A 120 3.89 -6.58 -5.14
N VAL A 121 3.82 -5.45 -5.84
CA VAL A 121 4.16 -4.13 -5.34
C VAL A 121 2.93 -3.25 -5.34
N VAL A 122 2.54 -2.77 -4.18
CA VAL A 122 1.44 -1.81 -3.98
C VAL A 122 2.05 -0.47 -3.63
N ASP A 123 1.94 0.51 -4.49
CA ASP A 123 2.34 1.89 -4.23
C ASP A 123 1.08 2.73 -3.97
N ILE A 124 0.95 3.31 -2.77
CA ILE A 124 -0.23 4.15 -2.48
C ILE A 124 -0.21 5.50 -3.18
N ILE A 125 0.88 5.84 -3.87
CA ILE A 125 0.96 7.03 -4.72
C ILE A 125 0.06 6.82 -5.95
N TYR A 126 -0.72 7.85 -6.30
CA TYR A 126 -1.61 7.87 -7.45
C TYR A 126 -1.28 9.00 -8.43
N THR A 127 -0.38 9.90 -8.06
CA THR A 127 0.17 10.96 -8.94
C THR A 127 1.68 11.07 -8.66
N PRO A 128 2.54 10.68 -9.62
CA PRO A 128 2.23 10.22 -10.96
C PRO A 128 1.46 8.88 -10.96
N TRP A 129 0.80 8.56 -12.09
CA TRP A 129 0.06 7.29 -12.24
C TRP A 129 0.98 6.07 -12.14
N GLU A 130 2.19 6.18 -12.63
CA GLU A 130 3.24 5.18 -12.52
C GLU A 130 4.49 5.83 -11.92
N THR A 131 4.90 5.35 -10.75
CA THR A 131 6.13 5.80 -10.08
C THR A 131 7.35 5.05 -10.63
N ARG A 132 8.55 5.58 -10.35
CA ARG A 132 9.81 4.87 -10.63
C ARG A 132 9.84 3.50 -9.95
N LEU A 133 9.39 3.41 -8.70
CA LEU A 133 9.25 2.16 -7.96
C LEU A 133 8.46 1.11 -8.74
N MET A 134 7.30 1.51 -9.28
CA MET A 134 6.43 0.60 -10.02
C MET A 134 7.08 0.12 -11.32
N ARG A 135 7.77 1.01 -12.06
CA ARG A 135 8.50 0.63 -13.28
C ARG A 135 9.60 -0.39 -12.98
N GLU A 136 10.47 -0.07 -12.00
CA GLU A 136 11.56 -0.97 -11.60
C GLU A 136 11.02 -2.34 -11.13
N ALA A 137 9.96 -2.36 -10.34
CA ALA A 137 9.34 -3.61 -9.90
C ALA A 137 8.74 -4.43 -11.06
N ALA A 138 8.09 -3.77 -12.04
CA ALA A 138 7.53 -4.43 -13.21
C ALA A 138 8.61 -5.02 -14.12
N GLU A 139 9.75 -4.33 -14.29
CA GLU A 139 10.91 -4.84 -15.03
C GLU A 139 11.49 -6.12 -14.40
N HIS A 140 11.33 -6.29 -13.09
CA HIS A 140 11.71 -7.50 -12.34
C HIS A 140 10.57 -8.53 -12.21
N GLY A 141 9.45 -8.33 -12.94
CA GLY A 141 8.35 -9.31 -13.03
C GLY A 141 7.29 -9.21 -11.93
N ALA A 142 7.34 -8.21 -11.05
CA ALA A 142 6.32 -8.02 -10.04
C ALA A 142 5.02 -7.45 -10.65
N GLN A 143 3.88 -7.89 -10.14
CA GLN A 143 2.60 -7.22 -10.39
C GLN A 143 2.58 -5.89 -9.63
N THR A 144 2.31 -4.79 -10.31
CA THR A 144 2.25 -3.46 -9.70
C THR A 144 0.82 -2.94 -9.57
N VAL A 145 0.56 -2.23 -8.48
CA VAL A 145 -0.74 -1.63 -8.14
C VAL A 145 -0.49 -0.20 -7.66
N ASN A 146 -1.09 0.79 -8.31
CA ASN A 146 -1.02 2.17 -7.86
C ASN A 146 -2.10 2.53 -6.82
N GLY A 147 -1.96 3.68 -6.17
CA GLY A 147 -2.82 4.11 -5.08
C GLY A 147 -4.20 4.59 -5.47
N PHE A 148 -4.52 4.70 -6.77
CA PHE A 148 -5.79 5.27 -7.21
C PHE A 148 -7.02 4.48 -6.72
N ASP A 149 -6.96 3.16 -6.77
CA ASP A 149 -8.08 2.34 -6.29
C ASP A 149 -8.28 2.49 -4.77
N MET A 150 -7.19 2.57 -4.00
CA MET A 150 -7.28 2.84 -2.57
C MET A 150 -7.91 4.21 -2.31
N LEU A 151 -7.47 5.25 -3.02
CA LEU A 151 -8.04 6.60 -2.94
C LEU A 151 -9.54 6.59 -3.27
N PHE A 152 -9.93 5.93 -4.35
CA PHE A 152 -11.32 5.83 -4.77
C PHE A 152 -12.19 5.12 -3.72
N TYR A 153 -11.79 3.94 -3.30
CA TYR A 153 -12.62 3.13 -2.39
C TYR A 153 -12.69 3.71 -0.97
N GLN A 154 -11.64 4.40 -0.47
CA GLN A 154 -11.73 5.10 0.81
C GLN A 154 -12.69 6.30 0.73
N GLY A 155 -12.68 7.04 -0.39
CA GLY A 155 -13.61 8.13 -0.63
C GLY A 155 -15.05 7.63 -0.74
N LEU A 156 -15.26 6.54 -1.49
CA LEU A 156 -16.57 5.90 -1.61
C LEU A 156 -17.09 5.42 -0.24
N ALA A 157 -16.23 4.79 0.57
CA ALA A 157 -16.60 4.36 1.91
C ALA A 157 -16.97 5.54 2.83
N SER A 158 -16.23 6.64 2.74
CA SER A 158 -16.55 7.88 3.48
C SER A 158 -17.91 8.43 3.07
N PHE A 159 -18.18 8.49 1.77
CA PHE A 159 -19.46 8.95 1.23
C PHE A 159 -20.63 8.06 1.70
N GLU A 160 -20.48 6.75 1.63
CA GLU A 160 -21.49 5.78 2.09
C GLU A 160 -21.80 5.95 3.59
N ILE A 161 -20.75 6.16 4.42
CA ILE A 161 -20.89 6.35 5.86
C ILE A 161 -21.61 7.67 6.18
N TRP A 162 -21.22 8.77 5.52
CA TRP A 162 -21.81 10.09 5.80
C TRP A 162 -23.28 10.20 5.39
N HIS A 163 -23.67 9.47 4.35
CA HIS A 163 -25.04 9.54 3.82
C HIS A 163 -25.91 8.34 4.22
N ASP A 164 -25.36 7.39 5.00
CA ASP A 164 -26.05 6.15 5.40
C ASP A 164 -26.67 5.39 4.21
N ILE A 165 -25.89 5.24 3.13
CA ILE A 165 -26.29 4.56 1.90
C ILE A 165 -25.27 3.53 1.49
N LYS A 166 -25.65 2.67 0.53
CA LYS A 166 -24.73 1.80 -0.20
C LYS A 166 -24.82 2.10 -1.69
N VAL A 167 -23.65 2.29 -2.30
CA VAL A 167 -23.54 2.46 -3.76
C VAL A 167 -23.40 1.08 -4.39
N ASP A 168 -24.23 0.77 -5.37
CA ASP A 168 -24.13 -0.51 -6.06
C ASP A 168 -22.80 -0.63 -6.83
N SER A 169 -22.33 -1.87 -6.99
CA SER A 169 -21.01 -2.15 -7.55
C SER A 169 -20.85 -1.68 -9.00
N LYS A 170 -21.91 -1.68 -9.81
CA LYS A 170 -21.84 -1.22 -11.22
C LYS A 170 -21.64 0.29 -11.30
N ARG A 171 -22.36 1.04 -10.44
CA ARG A 171 -22.20 2.50 -10.35
C ARG A 171 -20.82 2.87 -9.81
N ALA A 172 -20.37 2.17 -8.78
CA ALA A 172 -19.03 2.38 -8.23
C ALA A 172 -17.94 2.14 -9.28
N GLU A 173 -18.03 1.07 -10.05
CA GLU A 173 -17.07 0.76 -11.12
C GLU A 173 -17.12 1.77 -12.26
N ALA A 174 -18.32 2.19 -12.70
CA ALA A 174 -18.48 3.22 -13.72
C ALA A 174 -17.82 4.55 -13.29
N LEU A 175 -18.08 4.99 -12.06
CA LEU A 175 -17.50 6.21 -11.50
C LEU A 175 -15.97 6.10 -11.37
N LYS A 176 -15.45 4.96 -10.90
CA LYS A 176 -14.03 4.71 -10.82
C LYS A 176 -13.36 4.84 -12.19
N ASN A 177 -13.96 4.26 -13.21
CA ASN A 177 -13.45 4.31 -14.59
C ASN A 177 -13.47 5.72 -15.18
N GLU A 178 -14.45 6.55 -14.85
CA GLU A 178 -14.46 7.96 -15.26
C GLU A 178 -13.35 8.76 -14.55
N LEU A 179 -13.25 8.62 -13.25
CA LEU A 179 -12.21 9.31 -12.45
C LEU A 179 -10.79 8.88 -12.85
N SER A 180 -10.58 7.61 -13.17
CA SER A 180 -9.26 7.14 -13.60
C SER A 180 -8.78 7.81 -14.89
N LYS A 181 -9.66 8.12 -15.83
CA LYS A 181 -9.33 8.85 -17.08
C LYS A 181 -8.79 10.25 -16.79
N PHE A 182 -9.32 10.92 -15.78
CA PHE A 182 -8.85 12.24 -15.36
C PHE A 182 -7.40 12.17 -14.87
N TYR A 183 -7.06 11.19 -14.05
CA TYR A 183 -5.69 11.01 -13.54
C TYR A 183 -4.71 10.50 -14.61
N LEU A 184 -5.16 9.62 -15.52
CA LEU A 184 -4.35 9.15 -16.65
C LEU A 184 -4.03 10.27 -17.65
N GLY A 185 -4.95 11.23 -17.84
CA GLY A 185 -4.76 12.38 -18.74
C GLY A 185 -3.93 13.52 -18.13
N SER A 186 -3.69 13.52 -16.84
CA SER A 186 -2.89 14.53 -16.16
C SER A 186 -1.40 14.26 -16.42
N LYS A 187 -0.83 14.95 -17.42
CA LYS A 187 0.64 15.00 -17.54
C LYS A 187 1.20 15.61 -16.26
N PRO A 188 2.32 15.11 -15.72
CA PRO A 188 3.01 15.80 -14.64
C PRO A 188 3.35 17.23 -15.12
N MET A 189 2.91 18.22 -14.33
CA MET A 189 3.34 19.62 -14.51
C MET A 189 4.78 19.76 -14.08
#